data_f54b5c0aa3eb47e398308ae1bf26c6a1
#
_entry.id   f54b5c0aa3eb47e398308ae1bf26c6a1
#
_cell.length_a   1.000
_cell.length_b   1.000
_cell.length_c   1.000
_cell.angle_alpha   90.00
_cell.angle_beta   90.00
_cell.angle_gamma   90.00
#
_symmetry.space_group_name_H-M   'P 1'
#
loop_
_entity.id
_entity.type
_entity.pdbx_description
1 polymer ?
#
loop_
_entity_poly.entity_id
_entity_poly.type
_entity_poly.pdbx_seq_one_letter_code
_entity_poly.pdbx_strand_id
1 'polypeptide(L)'
;MSRYKGRTKPTLIERKFPHHVDVVVPLGGFGRQLDAMHDWHRARGIEAMRGRGRSDENGRNYIRWCFADPRVAAQFVNEFGGAVGKLD
;
A
#
# COMPACT_ATOMS: atom_id res chain seq x y z
N MET A 1 -25.55 -10.42 0.79
CA MET A 1 -25.22 -10.00 1.32
C MET A 1 -24.19 -9.62 1.31
N SER A 2 -23.91 -9.09 1.69
CA SER A 2 -22.88 -8.67 1.46
C SER A 2 -21.99 -8.61 2.43
N ARG A 3 -21.49 -9.60 2.80
CA ARG A 3 -20.43 -9.60 3.67
C ARG A 3 -19.28 -8.86 3.11
N TYR A 4 -19.36 -8.45 1.87
CA TYR A 4 -18.29 -7.68 1.31
C TYR A 4 -18.58 -6.23 1.32
N LYS A 5 -19.60 -5.83 2.05
CA LYS A 5 -19.89 -4.47 2.16
C LYS A 5 -18.70 -3.75 2.68
N GLY A 6 -18.32 -2.68 2.06
CA GLY A 6 -17.14 -1.92 2.43
C GLY A 6 -15.84 -2.45 1.89
N ARG A 7 -15.85 -3.64 1.29
CA ARG A 7 -14.65 -4.16 0.70
C ARG A 7 -14.59 -3.78 -0.75
N THR A 8 -13.45 -3.35 -1.20
CA THR A 8 -13.22 -2.97 -2.58
C THR A 8 -12.16 -3.89 -3.15
N LYS A 9 -12.38 -4.37 -4.36
CA LYS A 9 -11.38 -5.20 -5.01
C LYS A 9 -10.10 -4.44 -5.19
N PRO A 10 -8.94 -5.09 -5.03
CA PRO A 10 -7.65 -4.41 -5.16
C PRO A 10 -7.48 -3.67 -6.48
N THR A 11 -8.02 -4.22 -7.58
CA THR A 11 -7.90 -3.54 -8.87
C THR A 11 -8.66 -2.22 -8.89
N LEU A 12 -9.80 -2.14 -8.21
CA LEU A 12 -10.55 -0.91 -8.13
C LEU A 12 -9.84 0.09 -7.23
N ILE A 13 -9.22 -0.39 -6.15
CA ILE A 13 -8.45 0.47 -5.27
C ILE A 13 -7.31 1.09 -6.06
N GLU A 14 -6.61 0.31 -6.87
CA GLU A 14 -5.50 0.83 -7.66
C GLU A 14 -5.94 1.88 -8.66
N ARG A 15 -7.15 1.77 -9.18
CA ARG A 15 -7.67 2.76 -10.11
C ARG A 15 -8.08 4.05 -9.43
N LYS A 16 -8.71 3.95 -8.26
CA LYS A 16 -9.16 5.14 -7.52
C LYS A 16 -8.02 5.84 -6.81
N PHE A 17 -7.00 5.09 -6.46
CA PHE A 17 -5.85 5.64 -5.74
C PHE A 17 -4.61 5.30 -6.57
N PRO A 18 -4.35 6.07 -7.63
CA PRO A 18 -3.35 5.67 -8.64
C PRO A 18 -1.89 5.85 -8.25
N HIS A 19 -1.62 6.49 -7.13
CA HIS A 19 -0.23 6.71 -6.72
C HIS A 19 0.16 5.58 -5.77
N HIS A 20 0.96 4.65 -6.27
CA HIS A 20 1.28 3.42 -5.56
C HIS A 20 2.65 3.48 -4.92
N VAL A 21 2.78 2.86 -3.76
CA VAL A 21 4.08 2.64 -3.14
C VAL A 21 4.21 1.16 -2.89
N ASP A 22 5.16 0.53 -3.57
CA ASP A 22 5.42 -0.88 -3.42
C ASP A 22 6.56 -1.07 -2.43
N VAL A 23 6.30 -1.78 -1.36
CA VAL A 23 7.29 -2.03 -0.32
C VAL A 23 7.59 -3.51 -0.28
N VAL A 24 8.87 -3.85 -0.40
CA VAL A 24 9.31 -5.24 -0.38
C VAL A 24 9.10 -5.82 1.01
N VAL A 25 8.51 -7.00 1.06
CA VAL A 25 8.31 -7.71 2.33
C VAL A 25 9.63 -8.34 2.74
N PRO A 26 10.17 -8.01 3.93
CA PRO A 26 11.41 -8.64 4.37
C PRO A 26 11.22 -10.11 4.67
N LEU A 27 12.33 -10.82 4.74
CA LEU A 27 12.29 -12.21 5.17
C LEU A 27 11.69 -12.26 6.57
N GLY A 28 10.71 -13.13 6.75
CA GLY A 28 10.01 -13.23 8.03
C GLY A 28 8.86 -12.27 8.20
N GLY A 29 8.58 -11.44 7.18
CA GLY A 29 7.46 -10.50 7.22
C GLY A 29 7.84 -9.16 7.81
N PHE A 30 6.86 -8.26 7.89
CA PHE A 30 7.10 -6.91 8.39
C PHE A 30 7.10 -6.80 9.92
N GLY A 31 6.42 -7.71 10.59
CA GLY A 31 6.31 -7.61 12.04
C GLY A 31 5.67 -6.30 12.47
N ARG A 32 6.32 -5.62 13.40
CA ARG A 32 5.79 -4.35 13.93
C ARG A 32 5.77 -3.24 12.90
N GLN A 33 6.54 -3.37 11.85
CA GLN A 33 6.59 -2.32 10.84
C GLN A 33 5.25 -2.19 10.13
N LEU A 34 4.54 -3.30 9.95
CA LEU A 34 3.22 -3.24 9.35
C LEU A 34 2.26 -2.43 10.22
N ASP A 35 2.33 -2.63 11.54
CA ASP A 35 1.52 -1.84 12.46
C ASP A 35 1.86 -0.37 12.38
N ALA A 36 3.16 -0.05 12.26
CA ALA A 36 3.60 1.33 12.12
C ALA A 36 3.06 1.97 10.84
N MET A 37 2.97 1.20 9.75
CA MET A 37 2.41 1.69 8.51
C MET A 37 0.93 2.02 8.66
N HIS A 38 0.19 1.16 9.34
CA HIS A 38 -1.23 1.43 9.60
C HIS A 38 -1.40 2.64 10.52
N ASP A 39 -0.57 2.74 11.55
CA ASP A 39 -0.63 3.88 12.47
C ASP A 39 -0.31 5.19 11.75
N TRP A 40 0.62 5.14 10.80
CA TRP A 40 0.98 6.31 10.00
C TRP A 40 -0.23 6.83 9.23
N HIS A 41 -1.01 5.92 8.63
CA HIS A 41 -2.23 6.31 7.93
C HIS A 41 -3.25 6.90 8.90
N ARG A 42 -3.42 6.24 10.04
CA ARG A 42 -4.40 6.66 11.02
C ARG A 42 -4.08 8.05 11.58
N ALA A 43 -2.81 8.31 11.82
CA ALA A 43 -2.39 9.61 12.35
C ALA A 43 -2.66 10.73 11.39
N ARG A 44 -2.75 10.43 10.09
CA ARG A 44 -3.03 11.44 9.07
C ARG A 44 -4.48 11.48 8.66
N GLY A 45 -5.32 10.67 9.29
CA GLY A 45 -6.74 10.64 8.97
C GLY A 45 -7.05 10.05 7.61
N ILE A 46 -6.16 9.22 7.08
CA ILE A 46 -6.40 8.57 5.80
C ILE A 46 -6.55 7.08 5.99
N GLU A 47 -7.41 6.51 5.16
CA GLU A 47 -7.65 5.08 5.21
C GLU A 47 -6.54 4.36 4.45
N ALA A 48 -6.02 3.30 5.02
CA ALA A 48 -4.98 2.51 4.36
C ALA A 48 -5.60 1.66 3.27
N MET A 49 -5.20 1.92 2.02
CA MET A 49 -5.71 1.20 0.87
C MET A 49 -4.60 0.36 0.28
N ARG A 50 -4.85 -0.92 0.11
CA ARG A 50 -3.86 -1.86 -0.42
C ARG A 50 -4.30 -2.38 -1.75
N GLY A 51 -3.40 -2.34 -2.74
CA GLY A 51 -3.63 -2.91 -4.03
C GLY A 51 -3.28 -4.40 -4.04
N ARG A 52 -3.07 -4.95 -5.23
CA ARG A 52 -2.75 -6.36 -5.37
C ARG A 52 -1.35 -6.64 -4.86
N GLY A 53 -1.22 -7.77 -4.16
CA GLY A 53 0.10 -8.25 -3.81
C GLY A 53 0.85 -8.66 -5.06
N ARG A 54 2.17 -8.49 -5.04
CA ARG A 54 2.99 -8.80 -6.21
C ARG A 54 4.24 -9.54 -5.79
N SER A 55 4.79 -10.26 -6.76
CA SER A 55 6.09 -10.90 -6.57
C SER A 55 6.96 -10.51 -7.77
N ASP A 56 8.24 -10.28 -7.53
CA ASP A 56 9.13 -9.98 -8.63
C ASP A 56 9.79 -11.26 -9.13
N GLU A 57 10.61 -11.14 -10.17
CA GLU A 57 11.25 -12.30 -10.79
C GLU A 57 12.28 -12.95 -9.89
N ASN A 58 12.69 -12.29 -8.82
CA ASN A 58 13.61 -12.84 -7.84
C ASN A 58 12.88 -13.53 -6.69
N GLY A 59 11.56 -13.60 -6.75
CA GLY A 59 10.77 -14.25 -5.72
C GLY A 59 10.46 -13.37 -4.53
N ARG A 60 10.77 -12.09 -4.60
CA ARG A 60 10.43 -11.18 -3.51
C ARG A 60 8.98 -10.76 -3.60
N ASN A 61 8.34 -10.64 -2.47
CA ASN A 61 6.95 -10.21 -2.39
C ASN A 61 6.87 -8.75 -2.04
N TYR A 62 5.82 -8.08 -2.54
CA TYR A 62 5.58 -6.67 -2.26
C TYR A 62 4.20 -6.48 -1.68
N ILE A 63 4.06 -5.48 -0.83
CA ILE A 63 2.77 -4.92 -0.48
C ILE A 63 2.66 -3.61 -1.21
N ARG A 64 1.54 -3.39 -1.89
CA ARG A 64 1.28 -2.15 -2.61
C ARG A 64 0.31 -1.30 -1.81
N TRP A 65 0.78 -0.14 -1.39
CA TRP A 65 -0.06 0.85 -0.72
C TRP A 65 -0.50 1.86 -1.76
N CYS A 66 -1.77 2.23 -1.76
CA CYS A 66 -2.33 3.11 -2.79
C CYS A 66 -2.78 4.42 -2.17
N PHE A 67 -2.48 5.52 -2.86
CA PHE A 67 -2.78 6.86 -2.37
C PHE A 67 -3.44 7.68 -3.47
N ALA A 68 -4.34 8.57 -3.06
CA ALA A 68 -4.98 9.49 -3.99
C ALA A 68 -4.09 10.70 -4.28
N ASP A 69 -3.21 11.04 -3.34
CA ASP A 69 -2.37 12.23 -3.44
C ASP A 69 -0.91 11.83 -3.58
N PRO A 70 -0.22 12.23 -4.66
CA PRO A 70 1.19 11.86 -4.85
C PRO A 70 2.11 12.40 -3.76
N ARG A 71 1.74 13.51 -3.12
CA ARG A 71 2.56 14.07 -2.05
C ARG A 71 2.52 13.18 -0.81
N VAL A 72 1.36 12.60 -0.54
CA VAL A 72 1.22 11.67 0.58
C VAL A 72 2.02 10.40 0.29
N ALA A 73 1.97 9.92 -0.95
CA ALA A 73 2.75 8.76 -1.34
C ALA A 73 4.24 9.01 -1.13
N ALA A 74 4.72 10.20 -1.50
CA ALA A 74 6.12 10.56 -1.31
C ALA A 74 6.51 10.61 0.17
N GLN A 75 5.61 11.09 1.02
CA GLN A 75 5.84 11.12 2.45
C GLN A 75 5.94 9.71 3.02
N PHE A 76 5.12 8.80 2.52
CA PHE A 76 5.16 7.42 2.95
C PHE A 76 6.50 6.78 2.59
N VAL A 77 7.01 7.05 1.39
CA VAL A 77 8.31 6.54 0.96
C VAL A 77 9.42 7.09 1.84
N ASN A 78 9.33 8.37 2.21
CA ASN A 78 10.32 8.95 3.11
C ASN A 78 10.34 8.27 4.47
N GLU A 79 9.19 7.82 4.92
CA GLU A 79 9.08 7.20 6.24
C GLU A 79 9.48 5.73 6.21
N PHE A 80 9.00 5.00 5.21
CA PHE A 80 9.13 3.54 5.20
C PHE A 80 9.95 2.98 4.05
N GLY A 81 10.31 3.81 3.08
CA GLY A 81 10.99 3.33 1.89
C GLY A 81 10.00 2.77 0.87
N GLY A 82 10.53 2.14 -0.14
CA GLY A 82 9.72 1.58 -1.20
C GLY A 82 9.90 2.34 -2.50
N ALA A 83 9.13 1.97 -3.50
CA ALA A 83 9.20 2.57 -4.82
C ALA A 83 7.86 3.16 -5.20
N VAL A 84 7.85 4.42 -5.60
CA VAL A 84 6.64 5.10 -6.03
C VAL A 84 6.35 4.73 -7.48
N GLY A 85 5.10 4.40 -7.76
CA GLY A 85 4.65 4.14 -9.10
C GLY A 85 3.31 4.79 -9.33
N LYS A 86 2.86 4.75 -10.56
CA LYS A 86 1.59 5.31 -10.91
C LYS A 86 0.92 4.40 -11.92
N LEU A 87 -0.35 4.21 -11.74
CA LEU A 87 -1.12 3.41 -12.68
C LEU A 87 -1.30 4.19 -13.97
N ASP A 88 -0.95 3.57 -15.08
CA ASP A 88 -1.11 4.20 -16.40
C ASP A 88 -2.50 4.03 -16.96
#